data_e261bc712989d94706c3c30269fb5bfc
#
_entry.id   e261bc712989d94706c3c30269fb5bfc
#
_cell.length_a   1.000
_cell.length_b   1.000
_cell.length_c   1.000
_cell.angle_alpha   90.00
_cell.angle_beta   90.00
_cell.angle_gamma   90.00
#
_symmetry.space_group_name_H-M   'P 1'
#
loop_
_entity.id
_entity.type
_entity.pdbx_description
1 polymer ?
#
loop_
_entity_poly.entity_id
_entity_poly.type
_entity_poly.pdbx_seq_one_letter_code
_entity_poly.pdbx_strand_id
1 'polypeptide(L)'
;AGLLLWRVETLPQLDEAAAHEDDILSEAETIPEPLPVSDALSHIGQLLAKHCEDTQLYLQPDLTLTQLSAAIGVNRYYLSRYFTNQGTSYYAYIHDLRVRHFVARYRELAAAHEPIVAQKLAQESGYHSYSTFSTAFKQRMQKSVAAWMREEALI
;
A
#
# COMPACT_ATOMS: atom_id res chain seq x y z
N ALA A 1 -9.83 -28.12 4.12
CA ALA A 1 -8.72 -27.86 3.25
C ALA A 1 -8.61 -26.41 2.89
N GLY A 2 -9.70 -25.82 2.49
CA GLY A 2 -9.66 -24.41 2.16
C GLY A 2 -9.19 -23.57 3.30
N LEU A 3 -9.46 -24.00 4.48
CA LEU A 3 -9.07 -23.23 5.62
C LEU A 3 -7.59 -23.13 5.77
N LEU A 4 -6.91 -24.12 5.30
CA LEU A 4 -5.49 -24.10 5.46
C LEU A 4 -4.88 -23.00 4.68
N LEU A 5 -5.55 -22.57 3.66
CA LEU A 5 -5.02 -21.50 2.87
C LEU A 5 -4.81 -20.30 3.70
N TRP A 6 -5.50 -20.23 4.78
CA TRP A 6 -5.30 -19.14 5.65
C TRP A 6 -3.95 -19.08 6.23
N ARG A 7 -3.27 -20.14 6.11
CA ARG A 7 -1.91 -20.16 6.49
C ARG A 7 -1.15 -19.17 5.69
N VAL A 8 -1.61 -18.97 4.48
CA VAL A 8 -0.97 -18.05 3.60
C VAL A 8 -1.01 -16.67 4.21
N GLU A 9 -1.96 -16.46 5.05
CA GLU A 9 -2.05 -15.20 5.70
C GLU A 9 -0.90 -14.89 6.59
N THR A 10 -0.15 -15.88 6.94
CA THR A 10 1.02 -15.60 7.74
C THR A 10 1.96 -14.66 7.01
N LEU A 11 2.01 -14.71 5.69
CA LEU A 11 2.89 -13.82 4.96
C LEU A 11 2.49 -12.36 5.09
N PRO A 12 1.22 -12.01 4.86
CA PRO A 12 0.82 -10.64 5.10
C PRO A 12 0.98 -10.25 6.55
N GLN A 13 0.84 -11.20 7.45
CA GLN A 13 1.04 -10.91 8.85
C GLN A 13 2.48 -10.57 9.16
N LEU A 14 3.40 -11.21 8.49
CA LEU A 14 4.80 -10.88 8.68
C LEU A 14 5.08 -9.47 8.21
N ASP A 15 4.47 -9.09 7.10
CA ASP A 15 4.63 -7.74 6.60
C ASP A 15 4.01 -6.75 7.56
N GLU A 16 2.87 -7.11 8.13
CA GLU A 16 2.24 -6.25 9.10
C GLU A 16 3.08 -6.13 10.35
N ALA A 17 3.75 -7.18 10.72
CA ALA A 17 4.61 -7.13 11.87
C ALA A 17 5.76 -6.16 11.66
N ALA A 18 6.29 -6.11 10.45
CA ALA A 18 7.35 -5.17 10.16
C ALA A 18 6.82 -3.74 10.24
N ALA A 19 5.62 -3.51 9.73
CA ALA A 19 5.01 -2.19 9.83
C ALA A 19 4.71 -1.84 11.27
N HIS A 20 4.35 -2.84 12.05
CA HIS A 20 4.07 -2.64 13.44
C HIS A 20 5.34 -2.28 14.21
N GLU A 21 6.46 -2.82 13.82
CA GLU A 21 7.72 -2.46 14.45
C GLU A 21 8.05 -1.00 14.21
N ASP A 22 7.73 -0.50 13.03
CA ASP A 22 7.90 0.91 12.77
C ASP A 22 7.00 1.73 13.69
N ASP A 23 5.80 1.26 13.95
CA ASP A 23 4.89 1.95 14.85
C ASP A 23 5.43 1.93 16.26
N ILE A 24 6.03 0.84 16.69
CA ILE A 24 6.60 0.74 18.01
C ILE A 24 7.75 1.72 18.16
N LEU A 25 8.59 1.82 17.13
CA LEU A 25 9.67 2.78 17.15
C LEU A 25 9.11 4.19 17.23
N SER A 26 7.97 4.39 16.61
CA SER A 26 7.32 5.68 16.65
C SER A 26 6.91 6.05 18.07
N GLU A 27 6.54 5.07 18.86
CA GLU A 27 6.17 5.32 20.25
C GLU A 27 7.39 5.74 21.08
N ALA A 28 8.55 5.30 20.69
CA ALA A 28 9.76 5.67 21.41
C ALA A 28 10.21 7.07 21.08
N GLU A 29 9.65 7.66 20.06
CA GLU A 29 10.00 9.02 19.69
C GLU A 29 9.29 10.00 20.58
N THR A 30 9.87 11.17 20.71
CA THR A 30 9.27 12.23 21.47
C THR A 30 7.97 12.65 20.81
N ILE A 31 6.91 12.72 21.58
CA ILE A 31 5.65 13.21 21.08
C ILE A 31 5.85 14.69 20.75
N PRO A 32 5.47 15.11 19.56
CA PRO A 32 5.70 16.51 19.18
C PRO A 32 4.86 17.45 20.00
N GLU A 33 5.23 18.73 19.95
CA GLU A 33 4.51 19.77 20.64
C GLU A 33 3.03 19.66 20.36
N PRO A 34 2.21 19.99 21.34
CA PRO A 34 0.77 19.84 21.16
C PRO A 34 0.25 20.84 20.14
N LEU A 35 0.07 20.37 18.93
CA LEU A 35 -0.65 21.08 17.93
C LEU A 35 -2.07 20.55 17.94
N PRO A 36 -3.04 21.37 17.58
CA PRO A 36 -4.38 20.84 17.41
C PRO A 36 -4.30 19.68 16.41
N VAL A 37 -4.72 18.51 16.87
CA VAL A 37 -4.62 17.31 16.02
C VAL A 37 -5.33 17.53 14.70
N SER A 38 -6.49 18.20 14.74
CA SER A 38 -7.24 18.46 13.52
C SER A 38 -6.43 19.28 12.53
N ASP A 39 -5.69 20.29 13.00
CA ASP A 39 -4.89 21.13 12.10
C ASP A 39 -3.73 20.34 11.54
N ALA A 40 -3.07 19.54 12.39
CA ALA A 40 -1.95 18.72 11.93
C ALA A 40 -2.41 17.71 10.88
N LEU A 41 -3.58 17.12 11.08
CA LEU A 41 -4.07 16.09 10.18
C LEU A 41 -4.68 16.65 8.90
N SER A 42 -5.13 17.91 8.92
CA SER A 42 -5.85 18.46 7.78
C SER A 42 -5.00 18.55 6.51
N HIS A 43 -3.68 18.67 6.66
CA HIS A 43 -2.80 18.81 5.52
C HIS A 43 -2.17 17.51 5.06
N ILE A 44 -2.25 16.46 5.87
CA ILE A 44 -1.53 15.21 5.57
C ILE A 44 -2.04 14.59 4.27
N GLY A 45 -3.34 14.61 4.06
CA GLY A 45 -3.90 14.06 2.83
C GLY A 45 -3.32 14.73 1.59
N GLN A 46 -3.18 16.05 1.62
CA GLN A 46 -2.61 16.78 0.50
C GLN A 46 -1.13 16.49 0.33
N LEU A 47 -0.41 16.37 1.44
CA LEU A 47 1.01 16.05 1.38
C LEU A 47 1.23 14.65 0.81
N LEU A 48 0.36 13.71 1.19
CA LEU A 48 0.44 12.37 0.64
C LEU A 48 0.15 12.36 -0.87
N ALA A 49 -0.85 13.12 -1.29
CA ALA A 49 -1.16 13.21 -2.71
C ALA A 49 0.03 13.76 -3.49
N LYS A 50 0.67 14.80 -2.96
CA LYS A 50 1.75 15.48 -3.66
C LYS A 50 3.05 14.69 -3.63
N HIS A 51 3.41 14.14 -2.46
CA HIS A 51 4.74 13.57 -2.26
C HIS A 51 4.77 12.05 -2.29
N CYS A 52 3.64 11.40 -2.30
CA CYS A 52 3.58 9.95 -2.38
C CYS A 52 2.85 9.49 -3.63
N GLU A 53 1.67 10.04 -3.89
CA GLU A 53 0.84 9.59 -5.01
C GLU A 53 1.34 10.14 -6.33
N ASP A 54 1.52 11.46 -6.43
CA ASP A 54 1.98 12.07 -7.67
C ASP A 54 3.39 11.68 -8.05
N THR A 55 4.25 11.48 -7.05
CA THR A 55 5.64 11.08 -7.30
C THR A 55 5.79 9.58 -7.45
N GLN A 56 4.73 8.83 -7.19
CA GLN A 56 4.74 7.37 -7.23
C GLN A 56 5.76 6.76 -6.25
N LEU A 57 5.96 7.44 -5.12
CA LEU A 57 6.86 6.94 -4.09
C LEU A 57 6.43 5.56 -3.62
N TYR A 58 5.13 5.27 -3.64
CA TYR A 58 4.61 3.99 -3.18
C TYR A 58 5.11 2.81 -4.00
N LEU A 59 5.71 3.06 -5.17
CA LEU A 59 6.27 1.98 -5.98
C LEU A 59 7.61 1.47 -5.46
N GLN A 60 8.20 2.14 -4.47
CA GLN A 60 9.38 1.63 -3.81
C GLN A 60 9.01 0.42 -2.96
N PRO A 61 9.55 -0.78 -3.26
CA PRO A 61 9.09 -1.99 -2.57
C PRO A 61 9.36 -1.99 -1.07
N ASP A 62 10.43 -1.33 -0.65
CA ASP A 62 10.84 -1.34 0.75
C ASP A 62 10.44 -0.09 1.51
N LEU A 63 9.48 0.66 0.98
CA LEU A 63 9.04 1.88 1.63
C LEU A 63 8.47 1.58 3.00
N THR A 64 8.90 2.33 4.00
CA THR A 64 8.42 2.20 5.37
C THR A 64 7.65 3.44 5.78
N LEU A 65 6.91 3.32 6.88
CA LEU A 65 6.19 4.46 7.44
C LEU A 65 7.15 5.59 7.78
N THR A 66 8.32 5.24 8.31
CA THR A 66 9.35 6.23 8.66
C THR A 66 9.81 6.99 7.41
N GLN A 67 10.06 6.25 6.33
CA GLN A 67 10.50 6.89 5.10
C GLN A 67 9.41 7.77 4.51
N LEU A 68 8.17 7.30 4.57
CA LEU A 68 7.07 8.10 4.08
C LEU A 68 6.90 9.37 4.88
N SER A 69 6.99 9.29 6.21
CA SER A 69 6.86 10.47 7.05
C SER A 69 7.96 11.47 6.73
N ALA A 70 9.17 11.00 6.51
CA ALA A 70 10.28 11.89 6.14
C ALA A 70 10.01 12.54 4.78
N ALA A 71 9.49 11.77 3.83
CA ALA A 71 9.24 12.29 2.49
C ALA A 71 8.19 13.38 2.47
N ILE A 72 7.17 13.28 3.33
CA ILE A 72 6.12 14.29 3.36
C ILE A 72 6.37 15.36 4.43
N GLY A 73 7.43 15.20 5.22
CA GLY A 73 7.81 16.21 6.21
C GLY A 73 6.91 16.25 7.44
N VAL A 74 6.36 15.11 7.83
CA VAL A 74 5.45 15.02 8.97
C VAL A 74 5.97 13.97 9.94
N ASN A 75 5.81 14.23 11.25
CA ASN A 75 6.21 13.29 12.25
C ASN A 75 5.38 11.99 12.13
N ARG A 76 6.04 10.84 12.34
CA ARG A 76 5.37 9.54 12.23
C ARG A 76 4.13 9.44 13.12
N TYR A 77 4.17 10.05 14.27
CA TYR A 77 3.04 10.02 15.19
C TYR A 77 1.78 10.57 14.51
N TYR A 78 1.89 11.74 13.88
CA TYR A 78 0.75 12.35 13.21
C TYR A 78 0.33 11.58 11.97
N LEU A 79 1.30 11.05 11.23
CA LEU A 79 0.98 10.27 10.05
C LEU A 79 0.18 9.02 10.44
N SER A 80 0.63 8.33 11.49
CA SER A 80 -0.07 7.15 11.97
C SER A 80 -1.48 7.50 12.42
N ARG A 81 -1.62 8.63 13.14
CA ARG A 81 -2.93 9.09 13.59
C ARG A 81 -3.83 9.43 12.42
N TYR A 82 -3.26 10.00 11.38
CA TYR A 82 -4.02 10.30 10.18
C TYR A 82 -4.66 9.05 9.60
N PHE A 83 -3.87 7.99 9.44
CA PHE A 83 -4.41 6.76 8.89
C PHE A 83 -5.50 6.18 9.77
N THR A 84 -5.28 6.18 11.08
CA THR A 84 -6.28 5.69 12.02
C THR A 84 -7.57 6.49 11.89
N ASN A 85 -7.46 7.80 11.80
CA ASN A 85 -8.62 8.67 11.65
C ASN A 85 -9.38 8.40 10.35
N GLN A 86 -8.67 8.00 9.31
CA GLN A 86 -9.29 7.68 8.03
C GLN A 86 -9.85 6.26 8.01
N GLY A 87 -9.75 5.54 9.12
CA GLY A 87 -10.23 4.17 9.19
C GLY A 87 -9.37 3.19 8.42
N THR A 88 -8.09 3.48 8.29
CA THR A 88 -7.18 2.65 7.52
C THR A 88 -5.83 2.54 8.23
N SER A 89 -4.84 2.03 7.56
CA SER A 89 -3.48 1.92 8.08
C SER A 89 -2.52 2.32 6.97
N TYR A 90 -1.27 2.58 7.36
CA TYR A 90 -0.22 2.82 6.39
C TYR A 90 -0.17 1.69 5.36
N TYR A 91 -0.23 0.48 5.85
CA TYR A 91 -0.11 -0.71 5.02
C TYR A 91 -1.25 -0.78 4.00
N ALA A 92 -2.48 -0.60 4.47
CA ALA A 92 -3.64 -0.64 3.59
C ALA A 92 -3.58 0.49 2.56
N TYR A 93 -3.12 1.66 2.98
CA TYR A 93 -3.01 2.81 2.09
C TYR A 93 -2.02 2.51 0.94
N ILE A 94 -0.85 2.01 1.27
CA ILE A 94 0.18 1.73 0.26
C ILE A 94 -0.26 0.60 -0.67
N HIS A 95 -0.84 -0.47 -0.11
CA HIS A 95 -1.29 -1.58 -0.94
C HIS A 95 -2.41 -1.15 -1.90
N ASP A 96 -3.29 -0.28 -1.44
CA ASP A 96 -4.35 0.21 -2.30
C ASP A 96 -3.77 0.95 -3.51
N LEU A 97 -2.78 1.79 -3.28
CA LEU A 97 -2.14 2.53 -4.36
C LEU A 97 -1.42 1.59 -5.34
N ARG A 98 -0.71 0.60 -4.79
CA ARG A 98 0.02 -0.35 -5.63
C ARG A 98 -0.91 -1.19 -6.49
N VAL A 99 -2.01 -1.67 -5.90
CA VAL A 99 -2.98 -2.47 -6.65
C VAL A 99 -3.62 -1.61 -7.74
N ARG A 100 -3.96 -0.37 -7.43
CA ARG A 100 -4.51 0.54 -8.44
C ARG A 100 -3.52 0.79 -9.57
N HIS A 101 -2.24 0.87 -9.25
CA HIS A 101 -1.21 1.03 -10.28
C HIS A 101 -1.18 -0.20 -11.19
N PHE A 102 -1.22 -1.40 -10.59
CA PHE A 102 -1.26 -2.63 -11.36
C PHE A 102 -2.45 -2.64 -12.32
N VAL A 103 -3.62 -2.31 -11.81
CA VAL A 103 -4.84 -2.31 -12.63
C VAL A 103 -4.73 -1.33 -13.79
N ALA A 104 -4.26 -0.11 -13.51
CA ALA A 104 -4.13 0.92 -14.53
C ALA A 104 -3.14 0.50 -15.61
N ARG A 105 -1.97 -0.02 -15.20
CA ARG A 105 -0.96 -0.45 -16.17
C ARG A 105 -1.44 -1.66 -16.95
N TYR A 106 -2.14 -2.58 -16.30
CA TYR A 106 -2.70 -3.72 -17.01
C TYR A 106 -3.60 -3.24 -18.15
N ARG A 107 -4.48 -2.29 -17.84
CA ARG A 107 -5.42 -1.79 -18.84
C ARG A 107 -4.72 -1.03 -19.97
N GLU A 108 -3.66 -0.30 -19.65
CA GLU A 108 -2.86 0.37 -20.67
C GLU A 108 -2.22 -0.64 -21.62
N LEU A 109 -1.62 -1.69 -21.05
CA LEU A 109 -0.97 -2.70 -21.85
C LEU A 109 -1.97 -3.46 -22.72
N ALA A 110 -3.13 -3.78 -22.15
CA ALA A 110 -4.17 -4.48 -22.87
C ALA A 110 -4.70 -3.64 -24.04
N ALA A 111 -4.89 -2.34 -23.81
CA ALA A 111 -5.37 -1.44 -24.86
C ALA A 111 -4.35 -1.28 -25.97
N ALA A 112 -3.06 -1.37 -25.64
CA ALA A 112 -2.00 -1.27 -26.62
C ALA A 112 -1.66 -2.62 -27.26
N HIS A 113 -2.36 -3.68 -26.86
CA HIS A 113 -2.10 -5.05 -27.34
C HIS A 113 -0.67 -5.48 -27.06
N GLU A 114 -0.14 -5.03 -25.91
CA GLU A 114 1.19 -5.42 -25.48
C GLU A 114 1.12 -6.68 -24.64
N PRO A 115 2.18 -7.49 -24.63
CA PRO A 115 2.16 -8.69 -23.78
C PRO A 115 2.15 -8.31 -22.31
N ILE A 116 1.40 -9.08 -21.53
CA ILE A 116 1.25 -8.84 -20.09
C ILE A 116 1.75 -10.04 -19.33
N VAL A 117 2.77 -9.82 -18.50
CA VAL A 117 3.29 -10.83 -17.59
C VAL A 117 2.97 -10.34 -16.19
N ALA A 118 2.01 -11.01 -15.53
CA ALA A 118 1.50 -10.55 -14.25
C ALA A 118 2.60 -10.40 -13.19
N GLN A 119 3.54 -11.33 -13.14
CA GLN A 119 4.59 -11.26 -12.15
C GLN A 119 5.47 -10.04 -12.35
N LYS A 120 5.80 -9.74 -13.59
CA LYS A 120 6.61 -8.57 -13.89
C LYS A 120 5.86 -7.29 -13.56
N LEU A 121 4.59 -7.26 -13.90
CA LEU A 121 3.77 -6.10 -13.63
C LEU A 121 3.60 -5.86 -12.14
N ALA A 122 3.50 -6.94 -11.35
CA ALA A 122 3.44 -6.82 -9.91
C ALA A 122 4.74 -6.23 -9.35
N GLN A 123 5.88 -6.61 -9.91
CA GLN A 123 7.15 -6.03 -9.50
C GLN A 123 7.20 -4.55 -9.81
N GLU A 124 6.73 -4.16 -10.98
CA GLU A 124 6.67 -2.75 -11.35
C GLU A 124 5.74 -1.97 -10.44
N SER A 125 4.79 -2.66 -9.84
CA SER A 125 3.82 -2.03 -8.96
C SER A 125 4.28 -1.96 -7.51
N GLY A 126 5.54 -2.31 -7.25
CA GLY A 126 6.12 -2.14 -5.92
C GLY A 126 6.21 -3.39 -5.09
N TYR A 127 6.12 -4.57 -5.68
CA TYR A 127 6.14 -5.82 -4.93
C TYR A 127 7.38 -6.65 -5.21
N HIS A 128 8.07 -7.05 -4.15
CA HIS A 128 9.17 -8.01 -4.27
C HIS A 128 8.65 -9.41 -4.52
N SER A 129 7.50 -9.73 -3.93
CA SER A 129 6.95 -11.09 -3.94
C SER A 129 5.60 -11.09 -4.61
N TYR A 130 5.42 -12.00 -5.56
CA TYR A 130 4.13 -12.14 -6.22
C TYR A 130 3.07 -12.63 -5.22
N SER A 131 3.48 -13.43 -4.25
CA SER A 131 2.59 -13.92 -3.22
C SER A 131 1.99 -12.78 -2.41
N THR A 132 2.81 -11.82 -2.00
CA THR A 132 2.33 -10.65 -1.26
C THR A 132 1.40 -9.82 -2.14
N PHE A 133 1.77 -9.62 -3.40
CA PHE A 133 0.91 -8.90 -4.33
C PHE A 133 -0.44 -9.60 -4.48
N SER A 134 -0.42 -10.90 -4.69
CA SER A 134 -1.64 -11.68 -4.93
C SER A 134 -2.61 -11.57 -3.75
N THR A 135 -2.08 -11.60 -2.54
CA THR A 135 -2.91 -11.47 -1.34
C THR A 135 -3.50 -10.05 -1.25
N ALA A 136 -2.66 -9.04 -1.48
CA ALA A 136 -3.13 -7.66 -1.43
C ALA A 136 -4.19 -7.40 -2.51
N PHE A 137 -3.95 -7.93 -3.70
CA PHE A 137 -4.89 -7.77 -4.80
C PHE A 137 -6.25 -8.36 -4.44
N LYS A 138 -6.25 -9.59 -3.91
CA LYS A 138 -7.50 -10.24 -3.56
C LYS A 138 -8.25 -9.47 -2.48
N GLN A 139 -7.54 -8.92 -1.52
CA GLN A 139 -8.16 -8.13 -0.48
C GLN A 139 -8.81 -6.86 -1.03
N ARG A 140 -8.15 -6.21 -1.98
CA ARG A 140 -8.64 -4.95 -2.52
C ARG A 140 -9.70 -5.13 -3.61
N MET A 141 -9.54 -6.15 -4.44
CA MET A 141 -10.40 -6.34 -5.59
C MET A 141 -11.51 -7.37 -5.35
N GLN A 142 -11.46 -8.07 -4.23
CA GLN A 142 -12.45 -9.07 -3.83
C GLN A 142 -12.49 -10.26 -4.79
N LYS A 143 -11.43 -10.50 -5.53
CA LYS A 143 -11.29 -11.66 -6.41
C LYS A 143 -9.83 -11.88 -6.70
N SER A 144 -9.49 -13.09 -7.14
CA SER A 144 -8.10 -13.42 -7.43
C SER A 144 -7.62 -12.69 -8.68
N VAL A 145 -6.30 -12.57 -8.80
CA VAL A 145 -5.71 -11.95 -9.98
C VAL A 145 -6.16 -12.68 -11.24
N ALA A 146 -6.12 -14.01 -11.22
CA ALA A 146 -6.51 -14.79 -12.39
C ALA A 146 -7.96 -14.55 -12.79
N ALA A 147 -8.87 -14.53 -11.80
CA ALA A 147 -10.27 -14.29 -12.08
C ALA A 147 -10.48 -12.89 -12.66
N TRP A 148 -9.80 -11.91 -12.08
CA TRP A 148 -9.92 -10.53 -12.55
C TRP A 148 -9.40 -10.40 -13.97
N MET A 149 -8.26 -11.02 -14.27
CA MET A 149 -7.71 -10.94 -15.62
C MET A 149 -8.62 -11.60 -16.66
N ARG A 150 -9.27 -12.70 -16.28
CA ARG A 150 -10.23 -13.33 -17.18
C ARG A 150 -11.41 -12.42 -17.47
N GLU A 151 -11.89 -11.72 -16.45
CA GLU A 151 -13.00 -10.80 -16.62
C GLU A 151 -12.61 -9.61 -17.49
N GLU A 152 -11.40 -9.08 -17.30
CA GLU A 152 -10.93 -7.96 -18.11
C GLU A 152 -10.79 -8.37 -19.57
N ALA A 153 -10.43 -9.60 -19.84
CA ALA A 153 -10.27 -10.06 -21.21
C ALA A 153 -11.61 -10.17 -21.95
N LEU A 154 -12.71 -10.18 -21.24
CA LEU A 154 -14.03 -10.26 -21.85
C LEU A 154 -14.60 -8.89 -22.21
N ILE A 155 -13.97 -7.82 -21.81
CA ILE A 155 -14.46 -6.45 -22.05
C ILE A 155 -14.07 -5.90 -23.45
#